data_5a744f05d9f2fc0352603be657f57b35
#
_entry.id   5a744f05d9f2fc0352603be657f57b35
#
_cell.length_a   1.000
_cell.length_b   1.000
_cell.length_c   1.000
_cell.angle_alpha   90.00
_cell.angle_beta   90.00
_cell.angle_gamma   90.00
#
_symmetry.space_group_name_H-M   'P 1'
#
loop_
_entity.id
_entity.type
_entity.pdbx_description
1 polymer ?
#
loop_
_entity_poly.entity_id
_entity_poly.type
_entity_poly.pdbx_seq_one_letter_code
_entity_poly.pdbx_strand_id
1 'polypeptide(L)'
;MLEASQDLGVTLIAYSPIAKGLLTGKYGPGGDRPSGLVRRMGRAFGELNLKKIDPVVNILRQIGEAHDKEPAQVALNWLITQRRTLPIPGAKNEHQARQNAGALGWEMSGEEAEKLHLATLGWR
;
A
#
# COMPACT_ATOMS: atom_id res chain seq x y z
N MET A 1 17.37 -2.34 0.41
CA MET A 1 16.78 -3.44 1.24
C MET A 1 16.27 -4.58 0.36
N LEU A 2 15.43 -4.36 -0.65
CA LEU A 2 14.99 -5.41 -1.59
C LEU A 2 16.15 -6.10 -2.31
N GLU A 3 17.07 -5.33 -2.89
CA GLU A 3 18.28 -5.87 -3.56
C GLU A 3 19.09 -6.75 -2.60
N ALA A 4 19.39 -6.23 -1.40
CA ALA A 4 20.13 -6.99 -0.39
C ALA A 4 19.43 -8.30 0.03
N SER A 5 18.10 -8.31 0.12
CA SER A 5 17.35 -9.54 0.43
C SER A 5 17.44 -10.57 -0.70
N GLN A 6 17.46 -10.10 -1.94
CA GLN A 6 17.64 -10.96 -3.12
C GLN A 6 19.04 -11.56 -3.17
N ASP A 7 20.07 -10.74 -2.96
CA ASP A 7 21.49 -11.15 -2.99
C ASP A 7 21.80 -12.16 -1.86
N LEU A 8 21.24 -11.94 -0.67
CA LEU A 8 21.44 -12.82 0.49
C LEU A 8 20.52 -14.05 0.50
N GLY A 9 19.59 -14.15 -0.44
CA GLY A 9 18.64 -15.27 -0.49
C GLY A 9 17.62 -15.30 0.65
N VAL A 10 17.42 -14.18 1.38
CA VAL A 10 16.47 -14.07 2.51
C VAL A 10 15.13 -13.50 2.08
N THR A 11 14.06 -13.84 2.80
CA THR A 11 12.73 -13.30 2.55
C THR A 11 12.49 -12.07 3.42
N LEU A 12 12.05 -10.97 2.79
CA LEU A 12 11.66 -9.75 3.45
C LEU A 12 10.19 -9.85 3.91
N ILE A 13 9.95 -9.81 5.21
CA ILE A 13 8.61 -9.70 5.77
C ILE A 13 8.23 -8.22 5.84
N ALA A 14 7.29 -7.80 4.98
CA ALA A 14 6.83 -6.43 4.92
C ALA A 14 5.79 -6.16 6.02
N TYR A 15 6.24 -5.55 7.11
CA TYR A 15 5.40 -5.10 8.22
C TYR A 15 4.63 -3.82 7.86
N SER A 16 3.39 -3.71 8.31
CA SER A 16 2.47 -2.58 8.01
C SER A 16 2.37 -2.27 6.51
N PRO A 17 2.12 -3.25 5.65
CA PRO A 17 2.26 -3.12 4.19
C PRO A 17 1.33 -2.08 3.56
N ILE A 18 0.22 -1.72 4.23
CA ILE A 18 -0.72 -0.66 3.80
C ILE A 18 -0.52 0.65 4.60
N ALA A 19 0.66 0.85 5.20
CA ALA A 19 1.04 2.06 5.94
C ALA A 19 -0.03 2.50 6.96
N LYS A 20 -0.49 1.56 7.80
CA LYS A 20 -1.55 1.78 8.82
C LYS A 20 -2.89 2.27 8.24
N GLY A 21 -3.15 2.00 6.98
CA GLY A 21 -4.36 2.38 6.27
C GLY A 21 -4.22 3.61 5.37
N LEU A 22 -3.07 4.26 5.29
CA LEU A 22 -2.84 5.40 4.38
C LEU A 22 -3.05 4.99 2.91
N LEU A 23 -2.64 3.78 2.53
CA LEU A 23 -2.76 3.27 1.16
C LEU A 23 -4.16 2.71 0.83
N THR A 24 -5.14 2.85 1.74
CA THR A 24 -6.53 2.46 1.45
C THR A 24 -7.30 3.48 0.61
N GLY A 25 -6.77 4.70 0.48
CA GLY A 25 -7.47 5.81 -0.16
C GLY A 25 -8.57 6.47 0.69
N LYS A 26 -8.78 6.03 1.94
CA LYS A 26 -9.75 6.64 2.87
C LYS A 26 -9.28 7.98 3.43
N TYR A 27 -7.97 8.15 3.56
CA TYR A 27 -7.35 9.32 4.15
C TYR A 27 -6.63 10.12 3.06
N GLY A 28 -6.89 11.42 3.01
CA GLY A 28 -6.27 12.29 2.02
C GLY A 28 -6.62 13.75 2.30
N PRO A 29 -6.15 14.69 1.48
CA PRO A 29 -6.55 16.10 1.56
C PRO A 29 -8.08 16.21 1.42
N GLY A 30 -8.77 16.62 2.49
CA GLY A 30 -10.24 16.70 2.53
C GLY A 30 -10.99 15.38 2.74
N GLY A 31 -10.29 14.26 2.94
CA GLY A 31 -10.88 12.95 3.24
C GLY A 31 -11.11 12.68 4.72
N ASP A 32 -11.52 11.46 5.03
CA ASP A 32 -11.74 11.02 6.40
C ASP A 32 -10.49 11.16 7.26
N ARG A 33 -10.68 11.55 8.52
CA ARG A 33 -9.61 11.52 9.52
C ARG A 33 -9.66 10.21 10.30
N PRO A 34 -8.50 9.61 10.64
CA PRO A 34 -8.50 8.37 11.39
C PRO A 34 -9.18 8.55 12.76
N SER A 35 -9.99 7.57 13.14
CA SER A 35 -10.56 7.48 14.47
C SER A 35 -9.46 7.15 15.49
N GLY A 36 -9.43 7.87 16.61
CA GLY A 36 -8.45 7.67 17.69
C GLY A 36 -7.39 8.76 17.79
N LEU A 37 -7.19 9.24 19.02
CA LEU A 37 -6.30 10.37 19.32
C LEU A 37 -4.84 10.09 18.90
N VAL A 38 -4.34 8.88 19.17
CA VAL A 38 -2.95 8.48 18.86
C VAL A 38 -2.68 8.47 17.35
N ARG A 39 -3.65 8.05 16.52
CA ARG A 39 -3.53 8.11 15.06
C ARG A 39 -3.58 9.55 14.54
N ARG A 40 -4.48 10.36 15.08
CA ARG A 40 -4.64 11.78 14.67
C ARG A 40 -3.40 12.62 14.97
N MET A 41 -2.68 12.31 16.06
CA MET A 41 -1.45 13.00 16.48
C MET A 41 -0.19 12.42 15.81
N GLY A 42 -0.29 11.27 15.14
CA GLY A 42 0.85 10.63 14.47
C GLY A 42 1.30 11.42 13.23
N ARG A 43 2.62 11.62 13.07
CA ARG A 43 3.22 12.28 11.88
C ARG A 43 2.78 11.65 10.56
N ALA A 44 2.45 10.36 10.56
CA ALA A 44 1.99 9.64 9.37
C ALA A 44 0.70 10.21 8.78
N PHE A 45 -0.20 10.77 9.61
CA PHE A 45 -1.48 11.36 9.21
C PHE A 45 -1.44 12.90 9.22
N GLY A 46 -0.27 13.49 9.34
CA GLY A 46 -0.07 14.93 9.21
C GLY A 46 -0.35 15.40 7.78
N GLU A 47 -0.86 16.63 7.65
CA GLU A 47 -1.29 17.19 6.37
C GLU A 47 -0.20 17.17 5.29
N LEU A 48 1.04 17.45 5.66
CA LEU A 48 2.20 17.38 4.76
C LEU A 48 2.45 15.96 4.23
N ASN A 49 2.30 14.95 5.08
CA ASN A 49 2.50 13.57 4.66
C ASN A 49 1.32 13.07 3.81
N LEU A 50 0.10 13.48 4.12
CA LEU A 50 -1.07 13.18 3.29
C LEU A 50 -0.93 13.78 1.89
N LYS A 51 -0.42 15.01 1.77
CA LYS A 51 -0.13 15.62 0.46
C LYS A 51 0.95 14.87 -0.32
N LYS A 52 1.98 14.36 0.36
CA LYS A 52 3.05 13.59 -0.28
C LYS A 52 2.59 12.21 -0.77
N ILE A 53 1.68 11.56 -0.05
CA ILE A 53 1.19 10.23 -0.40
C ILE A 53 0.06 10.25 -1.42
N ASP A 54 -0.62 11.38 -1.59
CA ASP A 54 -1.78 11.51 -2.49
C ASP A 54 -1.49 11.07 -3.94
N PRO A 55 -0.35 11.42 -4.57
CA PRO A 55 -0.02 10.90 -5.89
C PRO A 55 0.08 9.37 -5.94
N VAL A 56 0.62 8.74 -4.89
CA VAL A 56 0.70 7.28 -4.79
C VAL A 56 -0.69 6.68 -4.71
N VAL A 57 -1.56 7.23 -3.84
CA VAL A 57 -2.94 6.76 -3.68
C VAL A 57 -3.74 6.91 -4.98
N ASN A 58 -3.53 7.98 -5.73
CA ASN A 58 -4.20 8.19 -7.01
C ASN A 58 -3.79 7.15 -8.05
N ILE A 59 -2.52 6.77 -8.10
CA ILE A 59 -2.05 5.67 -8.96
C ILE A 59 -2.63 4.34 -8.52
N LEU A 60 -2.66 4.06 -7.21
CA LEU A 60 -3.30 2.85 -6.68
C LEU A 60 -4.77 2.76 -7.08
N ARG A 61 -5.51 3.87 -7.08
CA ARG A 61 -6.91 3.94 -7.55
C ARG A 61 -7.01 3.65 -9.05
N GLN A 62 -6.18 4.29 -9.88
CA GLN A 62 -6.20 4.08 -11.33
C GLN A 62 -5.94 2.60 -11.70
N ILE A 63 -4.94 1.97 -11.06
CA ILE A 63 -4.66 0.55 -11.26
C ILE A 63 -5.82 -0.30 -10.75
N GLY A 64 -6.36 0.05 -9.57
CA GLY A 64 -7.50 -0.65 -8.98
C GLY A 64 -8.73 -0.63 -9.89
N GLU A 65 -9.08 0.51 -10.47
CA GLU A 65 -10.18 0.65 -11.42
C GLU A 65 -9.99 -0.23 -12.66
N ALA A 66 -8.77 -0.34 -13.18
CA ALA A 66 -8.47 -1.20 -14.34
C ALA A 66 -8.61 -2.70 -14.05
N HIS A 67 -8.44 -3.12 -12.80
CA HIS A 67 -8.46 -4.53 -12.37
C HIS A 67 -9.64 -4.90 -11.46
N ASP A 68 -10.58 -3.99 -11.24
CA ASP A 68 -11.68 -4.14 -10.26
C ASP A 68 -11.16 -4.48 -8.84
N LYS A 69 -10.19 -3.68 -8.38
CA LYS A 69 -9.51 -3.84 -7.10
C LYS A 69 -9.50 -2.55 -6.28
N GLU A 70 -9.53 -2.70 -4.97
CA GLU A 70 -9.35 -1.59 -4.04
C GLU A 70 -7.87 -1.15 -3.97
N PRO A 71 -7.56 0.13 -3.67
CA PRO A 71 -6.19 0.61 -3.57
C PRO A 71 -5.29 -0.20 -2.63
N ALA A 72 -5.84 -0.67 -1.49
CA ALA A 72 -5.11 -1.51 -0.55
C ALA A 72 -4.71 -2.87 -1.17
N GLN A 73 -5.59 -3.46 -1.98
CA GLN A 73 -5.32 -4.71 -2.69
C GLN A 73 -4.23 -4.51 -3.74
N VAL A 74 -4.24 -3.38 -4.44
CA VAL A 74 -3.18 -3.02 -5.39
C VAL A 74 -1.83 -2.85 -4.68
N ALA A 75 -1.80 -2.16 -3.55
CA ALA A 75 -0.58 -1.99 -2.76
C ALA A 75 -0.01 -3.32 -2.25
N LEU A 76 -0.87 -4.23 -1.79
CA LEU A 76 -0.47 -5.57 -1.36
C LEU A 76 0.01 -6.41 -2.55
N ASN A 77 -0.68 -6.37 -3.69
CA ASN A 77 -0.28 -7.08 -4.91
C ASN A 77 1.11 -6.61 -5.38
N TRP A 78 1.37 -5.30 -5.38
CA TRP A 78 2.69 -4.76 -5.72
C TRP A 78 3.80 -5.33 -4.83
N LEU A 79 3.56 -5.50 -3.52
CA LEU A 79 4.53 -6.12 -2.63
C LEU A 79 4.73 -7.62 -2.92
N ILE A 80 3.65 -8.33 -3.28
CA ILE A 80 3.71 -9.76 -3.63
C ILE A 80 4.53 -9.98 -4.91
N THR A 81 4.47 -9.05 -5.87
CA THR A 81 5.25 -9.13 -7.11
C THR A 81 6.75 -8.90 -6.89
N GLN A 82 7.14 -8.29 -5.76
CA GLN A 82 8.55 -8.14 -5.41
C GLN A 82 9.14 -9.49 -4.98
N ARG A 83 10.19 -9.92 -5.67
CA ARG A 83 10.86 -11.19 -5.33
C ARG A 83 11.25 -11.23 -3.87
N ARG A 84 10.96 -12.37 -3.20
CA ARG A 84 11.28 -12.60 -1.78
C ARG A 84 10.66 -11.58 -0.82
N THR A 85 9.46 -11.10 -1.13
CA THR A 85 8.71 -10.22 -0.23
C THR A 85 7.40 -10.87 0.18
N LEU A 86 7.12 -10.89 1.48
CA LEU A 86 5.90 -11.40 2.07
C LEU A 86 5.21 -10.28 2.87
N PRO A 87 4.14 -9.65 2.38
CA PRO A 87 3.38 -8.69 3.16
C PRO A 87 2.57 -9.38 4.24
N ILE A 88 2.52 -8.78 5.43
CA ILE A 88 1.71 -9.24 6.57
C ILE A 88 0.67 -8.17 6.95
N PRO A 89 -0.43 -8.04 6.17
CA PRO A 89 -1.49 -7.10 6.47
C PRO A 89 -2.29 -7.53 7.70
N GLY A 90 -2.54 -6.57 8.61
CA GLY A 90 -3.46 -6.81 9.72
C GLY A 90 -4.92 -6.81 9.26
N ALA A 91 -5.76 -7.61 9.91
CA ALA A 91 -7.21 -7.60 9.77
C ALA A 91 -7.87 -7.65 11.15
N LYS A 92 -8.88 -6.81 11.39
CA LYS A 92 -9.63 -6.77 12.66
C LYS A 92 -10.93 -7.54 12.60
N ASN A 93 -11.39 -7.88 11.41
CA ASN A 93 -12.63 -8.59 11.15
C ASN A 93 -12.53 -9.38 9.84
N GLU A 94 -13.52 -10.24 9.60
CA GLU A 94 -13.60 -11.08 8.41
C GLU A 94 -13.60 -10.28 7.11
N HIS A 95 -14.32 -9.16 7.06
CA HIS A 95 -14.38 -8.31 5.87
C HIS A 95 -12.98 -7.81 5.47
N GLN A 96 -12.20 -7.32 6.44
CA GLN A 96 -10.82 -6.88 6.17
C GLN A 96 -9.91 -8.02 5.75
N ALA A 97 -10.08 -9.22 6.32
CA ALA A 97 -9.33 -10.40 5.91
C ALA A 97 -9.64 -10.79 4.45
N ARG A 98 -10.91 -10.78 4.06
CA ARG A 98 -11.34 -11.02 2.68
C ARG A 98 -10.83 -9.95 1.72
N GLN A 99 -10.87 -8.69 2.11
CA GLN A 99 -10.30 -7.60 1.31
C GLN A 99 -8.79 -7.79 1.09
N ASN A 100 -8.04 -8.13 2.13
CA ASN A 100 -6.60 -8.40 2.01
C ASN A 100 -6.33 -9.58 1.05
N ALA A 101 -7.12 -10.66 1.15
CA ALA A 101 -7.00 -11.83 0.27
C ALA A 101 -7.29 -11.49 -1.21
N GLY A 102 -8.08 -10.46 -1.49
CA GLY A 102 -8.33 -9.95 -2.84
C GLY A 102 -7.10 -9.37 -3.55
N ALA A 103 -5.97 -9.23 -2.84
CA ALA A 103 -4.69 -8.92 -3.45
C ALA A 103 -4.10 -10.09 -4.25
N LEU A 104 -4.60 -11.30 -4.04
CA LEU A 104 -4.17 -12.52 -4.73
C LEU A 104 -5.01 -12.78 -5.98
N GLY A 105 -4.51 -13.65 -6.87
CA GLY A 105 -5.27 -14.16 -8.01
C GLY A 105 -5.32 -13.24 -9.23
N TRP A 106 -4.51 -12.20 -9.27
CA TRP A 106 -4.33 -11.31 -10.41
C TRP A 106 -2.89 -10.78 -10.44
N GLU A 107 -2.45 -10.27 -11.57
CA GLU A 107 -1.11 -9.73 -11.75
C GLU A 107 -1.17 -8.29 -12.27
N MET A 108 -0.41 -7.43 -11.64
CA MET A 108 -0.13 -6.08 -12.10
C MET A 108 0.81 -6.14 -13.31
N SER A 109 0.58 -5.31 -14.32
CA SER A 109 1.52 -5.21 -15.45
C SER A 109 2.84 -4.59 -15.01
N GLY A 110 3.93 -4.86 -15.76
CA GLY A 110 5.23 -4.26 -15.51
C GLY A 110 5.21 -2.73 -15.58
N GLU A 111 4.41 -2.16 -16.49
CA GLU A 111 4.23 -0.72 -16.64
C GLU A 111 3.52 -0.10 -15.43
N GLU A 112 2.47 -0.75 -14.92
CA GLU A 112 1.76 -0.33 -13.71
C GLU A 112 2.67 -0.39 -12.48
N ALA A 113 3.45 -1.48 -12.35
CA ALA A 113 4.39 -1.65 -11.26
C ALA A 113 5.48 -0.58 -11.27
N GLU A 114 6.02 -0.24 -12.43
CA GLU A 114 7.03 0.82 -12.59
C GLU A 114 6.45 2.21 -12.29
N LYS A 115 5.25 2.51 -12.79
CA LYS A 115 4.54 3.75 -12.50
C LYS A 115 4.34 3.95 -10.99
N LEU A 116 3.95 2.88 -10.29
CA LEU A 116 3.77 2.91 -8.85
C LEU A 116 5.12 3.05 -8.13
N HIS A 117 6.16 2.36 -8.59
CA HIS A 117 7.52 2.50 -8.05
C HIS A 117 8.00 3.94 -8.11
N LEU A 118 7.90 4.59 -9.26
CA LEU A 118 8.31 5.98 -9.46
C LEU A 118 7.55 6.95 -8.55
N ALA A 119 6.24 6.75 -8.39
CA ALA A 119 5.43 7.57 -7.49
C ALA A 119 5.88 7.46 -6.02
N THR A 120 6.33 6.28 -5.57
CA THR A 120 6.79 6.09 -4.20
C THR A 120 8.11 6.82 -3.90
N LEU A 121 8.92 7.14 -4.91
CA LEU A 121 10.18 7.86 -4.71
C LEU A 121 9.97 9.27 -4.12
N GLY A 122 8.89 9.93 -4.47
CA GLY A 122 8.54 11.25 -3.93
C GLY A 122 8.02 11.23 -2.49
N TRP A 123 7.62 10.04 -2.00
CA TRP A 123 7.10 9.87 -0.64
C TRP A 123 8.18 9.42 0.38
N ARG A 124 9.23 8.79 -0.08
CA ARG A 124 10.34 8.30 0.77
C ARG A 124 11.12 9.41 1.47
#